data_bffd5237d9b48aea4ba3c227f11ee38c
#
_entry.id   bffd5237d9b48aea4ba3c227f11ee38c
#
_cell.length_a   1.000
_cell.length_b   1.000
_cell.length_c   1.000
_cell.angle_alpha   90.00
_cell.angle_beta   90.00
_cell.angle_gamma   90.00
#
_symmetry.space_group_name_H-M   'P 1'
#
loop_
_entity.id
_entity.type
_entity.pdbx_description
1 polymer ?
#
loop_
_entity_poly.entity_id
_entity_poly.type
_entity_poly.pdbx_seq_one_letter_code
_entity_poly.pdbx_strand_id
1 'polypeptide(L)'
;MPEIGDQLRETRMRNRIDITDVEAATKIRAKYLRALENEEWDLLPGPTFVKTFLRTYAEYLGLDPRLLVEEYRQRYERPSTQDLTPFTAGRARGRARRRR
;
A
#
# COMPACT_ATOMS: atom_id res chain seq x y z
N MET A 1 -13.38 -9.77 -8.74
CA MET A 1 -13.04 -8.57 -7.99
C MET A 1 -12.03 -7.74 -8.77
N PRO A 2 -12.23 -6.45 -8.84
CA PRO A 2 -11.22 -5.64 -9.51
C PRO A 2 -9.91 -5.66 -8.75
N GLU A 3 -8.84 -5.49 -9.49
CA GLU A 3 -7.53 -5.39 -8.88
C GLU A 3 -7.43 -4.12 -8.07
N ILE A 4 -6.47 -4.11 -7.14
CA ILE A 4 -6.26 -2.93 -6.31
C ILE A 4 -6.02 -1.70 -7.18
N GLY A 5 -5.13 -1.84 -8.16
CA GLY A 5 -4.82 -0.72 -9.03
C GLY A 5 -6.01 -0.23 -9.83
N ASP A 6 -6.84 -1.17 -10.28
CA ASP A 6 -8.03 -0.81 -11.03
C ASP A 6 -9.02 -0.06 -10.15
N GLN A 7 -9.17 -0.47 -8.91
CA GLN A 7 -10.07 0.24 -8.00
C GLN A 7 -9.62 1.68 -7.82
N LEU A 8 -8.33 1.88 -7.64
CA LEU A 8 -7.79 3.22 -7.46
C LEU A 8 -8.01 4.07 -8.72
N ARG A 9 -7.63 3.52 -9.86
CA ARG A 9 -7.71 4.26 -11.11
C ARG A 9 -9.15 4.58 -11.48
N GLU A 10 -10.03 3.60 -11.39
CA GLU A 10 -11.41 3.79 -11.79
C GLU A 10 -12.10 4.81 -10.88
N THR A 11 -11.85 4.74 -9.59
CA THR A 11 -12.44 5.70 -8.67
C THR A 11 -11.93 7.09 -8.96
N ARG A 12 -10.62 7.21 -9.21
CA ARG A 12 -10.05 8.50 -9.54
C ARG A 12 -10.67 9.07 -10.80
N MET A 13 -10.77 8.26 -11.85
CA MET A 13 -11.32 8.72 -13.12
C MET A 13 -12.80 9.03 -13.02
N ARG A 14 -13.52 8.24 -12.26
CA ARG A 14 -14.95 8.48 -12.06
C ARG A 14 -15.19 9.83 -11.39
N ASN A 15 -14.30 10.23 -10.52
CA ASN A 15 -14.39 11.51 -9.82
C ASN A 15 -13.68 12.63 -10.55
N ARG A 16 -13.14 12.34 -11.73
CA ARG A 16 -12.46 13.33 -12.57
C ARG A 16 -11.30 14.01 -11.86
N ILE A 17 -10.50 13.19 -11.18
CA ILE A 17 -9.35 13.67 -10.43
C ILE A 17 -8.09 13.34 -11.20
N ASP A 18 -7.23 14.33 -11.39
CA ASP A 18 -5.94 14.09 -12.04
C ASP A 18 -4.92 13.59 -11.03
N ILE A 19 -3.95 12.84 -11.52
CA ILE A 19 -2.85 12.37 -10.69
C ILE A 19 -2.13 13.55 -10.02
N THR A 20 -2.02 14.66 -10.73
CA THR A 20 -1.37 15.84 -10.15
C THR A 20 -2.14 16.39 -8.98
N ASP A 21 -3.47 16.28 -9.00
CA ASP A 21 -4.28 16.70 -7.86
C ASP A 21 -4.03 15.84 -6.64
N VAL A 22 -3.90 14.53 -6.89
CA VAL A 22 -3.62 13.62 -5.79
C VAL A 22 -2.24 13.88 -5.21
N GLU A 23 -1.27 14.12 -6.08
CA GLU A 23 0.08 14.42 -5.64
C GLU A 23 0.09 15.67 -4.76
N ALA A 24 -0.60 16.70 -5.19
CA ALA A 24 -0.64 17.94 -4.42
C ALA A 24 -1.27 17.74 -3.06
N ALA A 25 -2.33 16.94 -3.00
CA ALA A 25 -3.07 16.74 -1.76
C ALA A 25 -2.38 15.78 -0.81
N THR A 26 -1.78 14.72 -1.34
CA THR A 26 -1.21 13.66 -0.51
C THR A 26 0.29 13.79 -0.32
N LYS A 27 0.94 14.59 -1.15
CA LYS A 27 2.39 14.73 -1.16
C LYS A 27 3.10 13.48 -1.63
N ILE A 28 2.38 12.54 -2.18
CA ILE A 28 2.96 11.36 -2.80
C ILE A 28 3.25 11.68 -4.25
N ARG A 29 4.46 11.40 -4.68
CA ARG A 29 4.86 11.74 -6.05
C ARG A 29 4.03 10.98 -7.07
N ALA A 30 3.77 11.65 -8.20
CA ALA A 30 2.93 11.08 -9.24
C ALA A 30 3.44 9.72 -9.70
N LYS A 31 4.76 9.55 -9.77
CA LYS A 31 5.29 8.27 -10.24
C LYS A 31 4.93 7.13 -9.32
N TYR A 32 4.83 7.39 -8.02
CA TYR A 32 4.42 6.35 -7.07
C TYR A 32 2.93 6.09 -7.15
N LEU A 33 2.15 7.16 -7.36
CA LEU A 33 0.71 6.99 -7.52
C LEU A 33 0.39 6.14 -8.75
N ARG A 34 1.10 6.40 -9.85
CA ARG A 34 0.92 5.59 -11.04
C ARG A 34 1.36 4.15 -10.82
N ALA A 35 2.43 3.97 -10.06
CA ALA A 35 2.89 2.62 -9.73
C ALA A 35 1.81 1.87 -8.96
N LEU A 36 1.14 2.53 -8.02
CA LEU A 36 0.05 1.90 -7.29
C LEU A 36 -1.07 1.48 -8.23
N GLU A 37 -1.43 2.35 -9.16
CA GLU A 37 -2.51 2.06 -10.10
C GLU A 37 -2.15 0.94 -11.06
N ASN A 38 -0.87 0.81 -11.40
CA ASN A 38 -0.40 -0.23 -12.31
C ASN A 38 0.07 -1.46 -11.57
N GLU A 39 -0.01 -1.44 -10.24
CA GLU A 39 0.44 -2.53 -9.39
C GLU A 39 1.91 -2.88 -9.60
N GLU A 40 2.69 -1.85 -9.84
CA GLU A 40 4.14 -1.98 -9.99
C GLU A 40 4.79 -1.71 -8.64
N TRP A 41 4.58 -2.63 -7.74
CA TRP A 41 5.00 -2.45 -6.34
C TRP A 41 6.50 -2.28 -6.20
N ASP A 42 7.26 -2.84 -7.13
CA ASP A 42 8.72 -2.75 -7.11
C ASP A 42 9.23 -1.34 -7.30
N LEU A 43 8.43 -0.48 -7.90
CA LEU A 43 8.84 0.88 -8.16
C LEU A 43 8.72 1.78 -6.94
N LEU A 44 8.10 1.29 -5.87
CA LEU A 44 7.98 2.07 -4.66
C LEU A 44 9.21 1.86 -3.78
N PRO A 45 9.46 2.79 -2.85
CA PRO A 45 10.70 2.75 -2.05
C PRO A 45 10.83 1.55 -1.12
N GLY A 46 9.74 0.84 -0.86
CA GLY A 46 9.80 -0.34 -0.02
C GLY A 46 8.42 -0.79 0.38
N PRO A 47 8.29 -2.01 0.92
CA PRO A 47 6.96 -2.56 1.24
C PRO A 47 6.18 -1.71 2.24
N THR A 48 6.87 -1.13 3.21
CA THR A 48 6.19 -0.27 4.17
C THR A 48 5.56 0.92 3.47
N PHE A 49 6.28 1.48 2.50
CA PHE A 49 5.76 2.62 1.77
C PHE A 49 4.60 2.24 0.86
N VAL A 50 4.61 1.01 0.34
CA VAL A 50 3.48 0.56 -0.46
C VAL A 50 2.20 0.65 0.36
N LYS A 51 2.23 0.11 1.57
CA LYS A 51 1.04 0.11 2.41
C LYS A 51 0.64 1.52 2.83
N THR A 52 1.62 2.34 3.17
CA THR A 52 1.33 3.71 3.59
C THR A 52 0.74 4.52 2.45
N PHE A 53 1.36 4.44 1.28
CA PHE A 53 0.88 5.19 0.12
C PHE A 53 -0.49 4.69 -0.31
N LEU A 54 -0.69 3.39 -0.29
CA LEU A 54 -1.96 2.80 -0.67
C LEU A 54 -3.07 3.29 0.26
N ARG A 55 -2.80 3.31 1.55
CA ARG A 55 -3.77 3.80 2.51
C ARG A 55 -4.11 5.27 2.26
N THR A 56 -3.08 6.09 2.10
CA THR A 56 -3.29 7.52 1.90
C THR A 56 -4.07 7.79 0.61
N TYR A 57 -3.72 7.09 -0.45
CA TYR A 57 -4.41 7.27 -1.72
C TYR A 57 -5.87 6.83 -1.61
N ALA A 58 -6.10 5.68 -0.99
CA ALA A 58 -7.46 5.18 -0.81
C ALA A 58 -8.29 6.16 0.01
N GLU A 59 -7.73 6.71 1.07
CA GLU A 59 -8.45 7.67 1.88
C GLU A 59 -8.83 8.91 1.07
N TYR A 60 -7.90 9.37 0.25
CA TYR A 60 -8.17 10.54 -0.57
C TYR A 60 -9.33 10.27 -1.54
N LEU A 61 -9.40 9.06 -2.07
CA LEU A 61 -10.43 8.70 -3.03
C LEU A 61 -11.76 8.32 -2.37
N GLY A 62 -11.78 8.18 -1.06
CA GLY A 62 -12.99 7.76 -0.37
C GLY A 62 -13.19 6.26 -0.34
N LEU A 63 -12.15 5.50 -0.67
CA LEU A 63 -12.19 4.05 -0.57
C LEU A 63 -11.80 3.62 0.83
N ASP A 64 -12.11 2.39 1.17
CA ASP A 64 -11.75 1.86 2.49
C ASP A 64 -10.27 1.49 2.47
N PRO A 65 -9.42 2.25 3.17
CA PRO A 65 -7.98 1.99 3.11
C PRO A 65 -7.61 0.65 3.72
N ARG A 66 -8.35 0.21 4.73
CA ARG A 66 -8.02 -1.04 5.38
C ARG A 66 -8.26 -2.23 4.46
N LEU A 67 -9.32 -2.18 3.70
CA LEU A 67 -9.61 -3.26 2.77
C LEU A 67 -8.54 -3.36 1.68
N LEU A 68 -8.12 -2.22 1.15
CA LEU A 68 -7.13 -2.24 0.10
C LEU A 68 -5.77 -2.69 0.62
N VAL A 69 -5.39 -2.23 1.80
CA VAL A 69 -4.13 -2.66 2.39
C VAL A 69 -4.16 -4.15 2.70
N GLU A 70 -5.28 -4.62 3.22
CA GLU A 70 -5.41 -6.05 3.53
C GLU A 70 -5.35 -6.88 2.26
N GLU A 71 -5.97 -6.41 1.20
CA GLU A 71 -5.94 -7.10 -0.07
C GLU A 71 -4.52 -7.18 -0.61
N TYR A 72 -3.76 -6.08 -0.48
CA TYR A 72 -2.37 -6.08 -0.87
C TYR A 72 -1.57 -7.11 -0.07
N ARG A 73 -1.79 -7.14 1.23
CA ARG A 73 -1.05 -8.06 2.07
C ARG A 73 -1.34 -9.52 1.71
N GLN A 74 -2.58 -9.81 1.42
CA GLN A 74 -2.95 -11.18 1.07
C GLN A 74 -2.41 -11.63 -0.27
N ARG A 75 -2.34 -10.71 -1.21
CA ARG A 75 -1.93 -11.06 -2.57
C ARG A 75 -0.44 -10.97 -2.78
N TYR A 76 0.22 -10.01 -2.19
CA TYR A 76 1.58 -9.68 -2.53
C TYR A 76 2.56 -9.76 -1.38
N GLU A 77 2.09 -9.50 -0.17
CA GLU A 77 2.95 -9.57 0.99
C GLU A 77 2.58 -10.81 1.76
N ARG A 78 3.29 -11.87 1.53
CA ARG A 78 2.96 -13.10 2.21
C ARG A 78 3.22 -12.98 3.68
N PRO A 79 2.30 -13.45 4.52
CA PRO A 79 2.65 -13.70 5.90
C PRO A 79 3.66 -14.81 5.83
N SER A 80 4.88 -14.42 5.84
CA SER A 80 5.92 -15.36 5.56
C SER A 80 6.13 -16.27 6.75
N THR A 81 6.74 -17.38 6.47
CA THR A 81 7.20 -18.23 7.54
C THR A 81 8.21 -17.49 8.38
N GLN A 82 8.82 -16.48 7.81
CA GLN A 82 9.73 -15.66 8.57
C GLN A 82 9.01 -14.93 9.67
N ASP A 83 7.79 -14.55 9.42
CA ASP A 83 7.00 -13.90 10.44
C ASP A 83 6.56 -14.87 11.49
N LEU A 84 6.54 -16.11 11.16
CA LEU A 84 6.13 -17.14 12.08
C LEU A 84 7.26 -17.62 12.94
N THR A 85 8.45 -17.47 12.47
CA THR A 85 9.58 -17.87 13.28
C THR A 85 9.73 -16.90 14.37
N PRO A 86 9.71 -17.15 15.13
CA PRO A 86 9.74 -16.14 15.80
C PRO A 86 10.84 -15.75 16.46
N PHE A 87 10.43 -15.97 15.40
CA PHE A 87 10.95 -15.36 15.28
C PHE A 87 11.37 -14.83 15.57
N THR A 88 11.49 -14.91 15.96
CA THR A 88 12.02 -14.31 15.77
C THR A 88 12.33 -13.55 16.00
N ALA A 89 12.37 -13.79 16.29
CA ALA A 89 12.70 -12.93 16.18
C ALA A 89 12.70 -12.06 16.25
N GLY A 90 12.66 -12.60 16.60
CA GLY A 90 12.75 -11.53 16.35
C GLY A 90 12.54 -10.89 16.50
N ARG A 91 12.70 -11.09 16.61
CA ARG A 91 12.72 -10.33 16.64
C ARG A 91 12.48 -9.63 16.59
N ALA A 92 12.40 -10.14 17.13
CA ALA A 92 12.40 -9.42 16.96
C ALA A 92 12.16 -8.71 17.08
N ARG A 93 12.24 -8.99 17.36
CA ARG A 93 12.32 -8.19 17.45
C ARG A 93 11.92 -7.48 17.37
N GLY A 94 11.92 -8.24 17.97
CA GLY A 94 11.86 -7.30 17.75
C GLY A 94 11.39 -7.03 18.13
N ARG A 95 11.59 -7.30 18.28
CA ARG A 95 11.53 -6.89 18.55
C ARG A 95 11.20 -6.57 18.89
N ALA A 96 11.16 -7.04 19.48
CA ALA A 96 11.21 -6.73 19.48
C ALA A 96 10.84 -6.48 19.86
N ARG A 97 11.07 -6.82 20.16
CA ARG A 97 11.10 -6.54 20.26
C ARG A 97 10.79 -6.41 20.74
N ARG A 98 10.91 -6.74 21.19
CA ARG A 98 11.05 -6.69 21.29
C ARG A 98 10.99 -6.60 21.76
N ARG A 99 11.09 -7.07 22.37
CA ARG A 99 11.46 -7.06 22.47
C ARG A 99 11.47 -6.79 22.77
N ARG A 100 11.40 -7.19 23.47
CA ARG A 100 11.88 -6.96 23.40
C ARG A 100 11.75 -6.53 23.42
#